data_83e56ab34f12b1664f5f97f31d92e9ad
#
_entry.id   83e56ab34f12b1664f5f97f31d92e9ad
#
_cell.length_a   1.000
_cell.length_b   1.000
_cell.length_c   1.000
_cell.angle_alpha   90.00
_cell.angle_beta   90.00
_cell.angle_gamma   90.00
#
_symmetry.space_group_name_H-M   'P 1'
#
loop_
_entity.id
_entity.type
_entity.pdbx_description
1 polymer ?
#
loop_
_entity_poly.entity_id
_entity_poly.type
_entity_poly.pdbx_seq_one_letter_code
_entity_poly.pdbx_strand_id
1 'polypeptide(L)'
;MKQLIKLAAAAAVGALAAGSIVSAQAPAPQPRAIVSLYHAAPGHQAELLKWFAQQDRIAQAAGVAPMQLYVHTDGDSWDYMGINPVTTEAQDAALDAAAKKMGLPTGPGVGLELRKHISSHTDTFTVGPISATQALASYGQ
;
A
#
# COMPACT_ATOMS: atom_id res chain seq x y z
N MET A 1 -83.19 -24.83 3.49
CA MET A 1 -82.70 -25.15 4.86
C MET A 1 -81.16 -25.16 4.78
N LYS A 2 -80.48 -24.37 5.48
CA LYS A 2 -79.10 -24.40 5.94
C LYS A 2 -78.49 -23.01 5.77
N GLN A 3 -78.34 -22.41 6.91
CA GLN A 3 -77.77 -21.07 7.14
C GLN A 3 -76.29 -21.07 6.84
N LEU A 4 -75.86 -20.05 6.06
CA LEU A 4 -74.43 -19.73 5.85
C LEU A 4 -74.00 -18.72 6.92
N ILE A 5 -73.13 -19.13 7.80
CA ILE A 5 -72.44 -18.30 8.77
C ILE A 5 -71.24 -17.67 8.07
N LYS A 6 -71.27 -16.35 7.93
CA LYS A 6 -70.11 -15.58 7.45
C LYS A 6 -69.22 -15.22 8.63
N LEU A 7 -68.05 -15.82 8.71
CA LEU A 7 -66.98 -15.33 9.59
C LEU A 7 -66.19 -14.25 8.86
N ALA A 8 -66.19 -13.05 9.45
CA ALA A 8 -65.32 -11.99 9.07
C ALA A 8 -63.96 -12.11 9.80
N ALA A 9 -62.89 -12.42 9.04
CA ALA A 9 -61.53 -12.40 9.60
C ALA A 9 -60.94 -10.99 9.43
N ALA A 10 -60.72 -10.34 10.54
CA ALA A 10 -59.99 -9.05 10.59
C ALA A 10 -58.47 -9.37 10.50
N ALA A 11 -57.85 -9.03 9.38
CA ALA A 11 -56.39 -9.08 9.22
C ALA A 11 -55.74 -7.84 9.82
N ALA A 12 -55.09 -7.99 10.98
CA ALA A 12 -54.24 -6.95 11.54
C ALA A 12 -52.90 -6.95 10.76
N VAL A 13 -52.70 -5.88 9.96
CA VAL A 13 -51.40 -5.64 9.30
C VAL A 13 -50.49 -5.01 10.32
N GLY A 14 -49.64 -5.83 10.94
CA GLY A 14 -48.51 -5.32 11.76
C GLY A 14 -47.38 -4.88 10.85
N ALA A 15 -47.15 -3.58 10.71
CA ALA A 15 -45.98 -3.03 10.05
C ALA A 15 -44.76 -3.23 10.94
N LEU A 16 -43.99 -4.30 10.65
CA LEU A 16 -42.63 -4.46 11.18
C LEU A 16 -41.73 -3.40 10.54
N ALA A 17 -41.47 -2.31 11.26
CA ALA A 17 -40.39 -1.39 10.93
C ALA A 17 -39.06 -2.11 11.17
N ALA A 18 -38.52 -2.72 10.12
CA ALA A 18 -37.15 -3.21 10.11
C ALA A 18 -36.22 -2.01 10.14
N GLY A 19 -35.83 -1.60 11.34
CA GLY A 19 -34.76 -0.64 11.54
C GLY A 19 -33.47 -1.23 10.97
N SER A 20 -33.03 -0.75 9.80
CA SER A 20 -31.72 -1.07 9.25
C SER A 20 -30.68 -0.54 10.22
N ILE A 21 -30.05 -1.43 11.00
CA ILE A 21 -28.85 -1.12 11.76
C ILE A 21 -27.76 -0.92 10.71
N VAL A 22 -27.49 0.33 10.35
CA VAL A 22 -26.30 0.69 9.59
C VAL A 22 -25.12 0.44 10.52
N SER A 23 -24.56 -0.76 10.44
CA SER A 23 -23.29 -1.06 11.09
C SER A 23 -22.27 -0.10 10.51
N ALA A 24 -21.79 0.84 11.30
CA ALA A 24 -20.67 1.70 10.94
C ALA A 24 -19.48 0.76 10.68
N GLN A 25 -19.20 0.51 9.42
CA GLN A 25 -18.05 -0.30 9.01
C GLN A 25 -16.79 0.44 9.44
N ALA A 26 -15.94 -0.20 10.21
CA ALA A 26 -14.66 0.39 10.58
C ALA A 26 -13.93 0.86 9.30
N PRO A 27 -13.33 2.08 9.33
CA PRO A 27 -12.61 2.57 8.18
C PRO A 27 -11.59 1.54 7.71
N ALA A 28 -11.53 1.27 6.40
CA ALA A 28 -10.51 0.39 5.85
C ALA A 28 -9.13 0.89 6.24
N PRO A 29 -8.18 -0.01 6.57
CA PRO A 29 -6.81 0.40 6.88
C PRO A 29 -6.26 1.27 5.76
N GLN A 30 -5.75 2.45 6.13
CA GLN A 30 -5.17 3.38 5.16
C GLN A 30 -3.90 2.75 4.55
N PRO A 31 -3.68 2.87 3.24
CA PRO A 31 -2.48 2.35 2.61
C PRO A 31 -1.25 3.03 3.20
N ARG A 32 -0.23 2.24 3.52
CA ARG A 32 1.05 2.73 4.07
C ARG A 32 2.13 2.58 3.03
N ALA A 33 3.03 3.56 2.98
CA ALA A 33 4.17 3.54 2.09
C ALA A 33 5.43 4.07 2.79
N ILE A 34 6.58 3.71 2.26
CA ILE A 34 7.87 4.31 2.58
C ILE A 34 8.23 5.21 1.41
N VAL A 35 8.39 6.51 1.69
CA VAL A 35 8.92 7.49 0.73
C VAL A 35 10.40 7.65 1.02
N SER A 36 11.22 7.36 0.02
CA SER A 36 12.68 7.43 0.11
C SER A 36 13.22 8.49 -0.83
N LEU A 37 14.09 9.37 -0.34
CA LEU A 37 14.85 10.30 -1.16
C LEU A 37 16.30 9.80 -1.25
N TYR A 38 16.83 9.68 -2.46
CA TYR A 38 18.17 9.15 -2.70
C TYR A 38 19.09 10.21 -3.31
N HIS A 39 20.28 10.29 -2.77
CA HIS A 39 21.39 11.03 -3.35
C HIS A 39 22.41 10.02 -3.87
N ALA A 40 22.57 9.94 -5.18
CA ALA A 40 23.56 9.06 -5.78
C ALA A 40 24.98 9.43 -5.34
N ALA A 41 25.85 8.45 -5.24
CA ALA A 41 27.27 8.72 -5.13
C ALA A 41 27.78 9.40 -6.43
N PRO A 42 28.77 10.29 -6.37
CA PRO A 42 29.28 10.97 -7.54
C PRO A 42 29.62 10.00 -8.69
N GLY A 43 28.98 10.17 -9.85
CA GLY A 43 29.14 9.30 -11.02
C GLY A 43 28.37 7.99 -10.99
N HIS A 44 27.60 7.68 -9.93
CA HIS A 44 26.87 6.41 -9.78
C HIS A 44 25.37 6.49 -10.10
N GLN A 45 24.90 7.60 -10.71
CA GLN A 45 23.47 7.77 -11.03
C GLN A 45 22.93 6.61 -11.88
N ALA A 46 23.66 6.22 -12.92
CA ALA A 46 23.24 5.14 -13.81
C ALA A 46 23.28 3.75 -13.10
N GLU A 47 24.28 3.51 -12.26
CA GLU A 47 24.40 2.29 -11.47
C GLU A 47 23.29 2.15 -10.45
N LEU A 48 22.89 3.25 -9.80
CA LEU A 48 21.76 3.30 -8.89
C LEU A 48 20.46 2.98 -9.63
N LEU A 49 20.23 3.53 -10.83
CA LEU A 49 19.06 3.16 -11.66
C LEU A 49 19.08 1.67 -12.06
N LYS A 50 20.24 1.10 -12.39
CA LYS A 50 20.36 -0.34 -12.66
C LYS A 50 20.00 -1.17 -11.44
N TRP A 51 20.41 -0.72 -10.25
CA TRP A 51 20.06 -1.36 -9.00
C TRP A 51 18.54 -1.30 -8.75
N PHE A 52 17.88 -0.15 -8.95
CA PHE A 52 16.41 -0.04 -8.85
C PHE A 52 15.72 -0.97 -9.85
N ALA A 53 16.15 -0.99 -11.11
CA ALA A 53 15.59 -1.90 -12.12
C ALA A 53 15.78 -3.38 -11.75
N GLN A 54 16.82 -3.74 -11.00
CA GLN A 54 17.00 -5.07 -10.46
C GLN A 54 15.98 -5.36 -9.36
N GLN A 55 15.73 -4.41 -8.44
CA GLN A 55 14.70 -4.55 -7.41
C GLN A 55 13.30 -4.71 -8.02
N ASP A 56 12.99 -3.98 -9.09
CA ASP A 56 11.71 -4.12 -9.82
C ASP A 56 11.52 -5.54 -10.37
N ARG A 57 12.59 -6.15 -10.94
CA ARG A 57 12.52 -7.54 -11.41
C ARG A 57 12.30 -8.54 -10.28
N ILE A 58 12.89 -8.32 -9.11
CA ILE A 58 12.66 -9.14 -7.92
C ILE A 58 11.21 -9.01 -7.48
N ALA A 59 10.69 -7.78 -7.40
CA ALA A 59 9.31 -7.50 -7.01
C ALA A 59 8.30 -8.18 -7.96
N GLN A 60 8.51 -8.06 -9.28
CA GLN A 60 7.69 -8.75 -10.28
C GLN A 60 7.71 -10.27 -10.10
N ALA A 61 8.88 -10.87 -9.90
CA ALA A 61 9.02 -12.31 -9.70
C ALA A 61 8.38 -12.79 -8.38
N ALA A 62 8.31 -11.94 -7.39
CA ALA A 62 7.67 -12.20 -6.10
C ALA A 62 6.15 -11.90 -6.10
N GLY A 63 5.60 -11.32 -7.18
CA GLY A 63 4.19 -10.87 -7.21
C GLY A 63 3.90 -9.68 -6.28
N VAL A 64 4.91 -8.88 -5.97
CA VAL A 64 4.84 -7.69 -5.13
C VAL A 64 4.84 -6.45 -6.03
N ALA A 65 4.10 -5.41 -5.66
CA ALA A 65 4.10 -4.16 -6.41
C ALA A 65 5.52 -3.53 -6.37
N PRO A 66 6.08 -3.12 -7.53
CA PRO A 66 7.38 -2.47 -7.58
C PRO A 66 7.32 -1.06 -6.98
N MET A 67 8.49 -0.49 -6.72
CA MET A 67 8.64 0.90 -6.33
C MET A 67 8.12 1.85 -7.42
N GLN A 68 7.41 2.90 -7.03
CA GLN A 68 7.16 4.03 -7.92
C GLN A 68 8.38 4.95 -7.87
N LEU A 69 9.09 5.07 -8.98
CA LEU A 69 10.30 5.87 -9.07
C LEU A 69 10.01 7.23 -9.73
N TYR A 70 10.50 8.28 -9.11
CA TYR A 70 10.51 9.64 -9.64
C TYR A 70 11.96 10.10 -9.82
N VAL A 71 12.26 10.65 -10.99
CA VAL A 71 13.57 11.21 -11.31
C VAL A 71 13.51 12.72 -11.09
N HIS A 72 14.48 13.27 -10.38
CA HIS A 72 14.58 14.71 -10.15
C HIS A 72 14.80 15.47 -11.47
N THR A 73 14.13 16.59 -11.61
CA THR A 73 14.27 17.46 -12.78
C THR A 73 14.72 18.88 -12.44
N ASP A 74 14.25 19.41 -11.30
CA ASP A 74 14.58 20.76 -10.84
C ASP A 74 14.19 20.93 -9.36
N GLY A 75 14.88 21.78 -8.60
CA GLY A 75 14.58 22.14 -7.21
C GLY A 75 15.62 21.64 -6.20
N ASP A 76 15.24 20.77 -5.28
CA ASP A 76 16.10 20.24 -4.22
C ASP A 76 17.23 19.34 -4.75
N SER A 77 18.15 18.93 -3.90
CA SER A 77 19.42 18.29 -4.26
C SER A 77 19.36 16.76 -4.41
N TRP A 78 18.19 16.09 -4.18
CA TRP A 78 18.09 14.64 -4.35
C TRP A 78 18.06 14.23 -5.83
N ASP A 79 18.54 13.03 -6.16
CA ASP A 79 18.55 12.51 -7.54
C ASP A 79 17.27 11.73 -7.86
N TYR A 80 16.79 10.92 -6.90
CA TYR A 80 15.62 10.04 -7.09
C TYR A 80 14.73 10.04 -5.84
N MET A 81 13.42 9.92 -6.07
CA MET A 81 12.44 9.63 -5.03
C MET A 81 11.76 8.31 -5.34
N GLY A 82 11.71 7.41 -4.36
CA GLY A 82 11.00 6.15 -4.43
C GLY A 82 9.80 6.14 -3.50
N ILE A 83 8.67 5.58 -3.94
CA ILE A 83 7.53 5.29 -3.08
C ILE A 83 7.31 3.78 -3.10
N ASN A 84 7.60 3.11 -1.99
CA ASN A 84 7.44 1.68 -1.80
C ASN A 84 6.21 1.38 -0.94
N PRO A 85 5.35 0.43 -1.31
CA PRO A 85 4.33 -0.07 -0.39
C PRO A 85 5.01 -0.73 0.83
N VAL A 86 4.40 -0.59 2.00
CA VAL A 86 4.84 -1.38 3.17
C VAL A 86 4.43 -2.83 2.94
N THR A 87 5.41 -3.72 2.95
CA THR A 87 5.24 -5.15 2.73
C THR A 87 4.82 -5.89 3.99
N THR A 88 4.26 -7.08 3.82
CA THR A 88 4.00 -8.05 4.88
C THR A 88 5.16 -9.04 4.98
N GLU A 89 5.28 -9.75 6.09
CA GLU A 89 6.31 -10.81 6.26
C GLU A 89 6.27 -11.85 5.14
N ALA A 90 5.07 -12.23 4.66
CA ALA A 90 4.91 -13.16 3.56
C ALA A 90 5.46 -12.58 2.23
N GLN A 91 5.25 -11.28 1.99
CA GLN A 91 5.80 -10.59 0.82
C GLN A 91 7.32 -10.45 0.92
N ASP A 92 7.86 -10.15 2.10
CA ASP A 92 9.31 -10.08 2.33
C ASP A 92 9.97 -11.45 2.07
N ALA A 93 9.37 -12.53 2.57
CA ALA A 93 9.85 -13.88 2.30
C ALA A 93 9.80 -14.24 0.79
N ALA A 94 8.78 -13.77 0.06
CA ALA A 94 8.67 -13.98 -1.38
C ALA A 94 9.73 -13.18 -2.16
N LEU A 95 10.01 -11.94 -1.74
CA LEU A 95 11.09 -11.11 -2.30
C LEU A 95 12.46 -11.77 -2.09
N ASP A 96 12.75 -12.22 -0.88
CA ASP A 96 13.99 -12.92 -0.57
C ASP A 96 14.15 -14.21 -1.38
N ALA A 97 13.07 -15.00 -1.54
CA ALA A 97 13.08 -16.21 -2.35
C ALA A 97 13.33 -15.90 -3.84
N ALA A 98 12.74 -14.83 -4.37
CA ALA A 98 12.95 -14.38 -5.73
C ALA A 98 14.40 -13.90 -5.95
N ALA A 99 14.93 -13.08 -5.05
CA ALA A 99 16.31 -12.60 -5.10
C ALA A 99 17.31 -13.76 -5.06
N LYS A 100 17.13 -14.75 -4.17
CA LYS A 100 17.94 -15.97 -4.10
C LYS A 100 17.97 -16.75 -5.41
N LYS A 101 16.81 -16.93 -6.06
CA LYS A 101 16.74 -17.62 -7.36
C LYS A 101 17.52 -16.87 -8.46
N MET A 102 17.67 -15.57 -8.34
CA MET A 102 18.45 -14.72 -9.26
C MET A 102 19.94 -14.63 -8.88
N GLY A 103 20.37 -15.28 -7.80
CA GLY A 103 21.74 -15.17 -7.29
C GLY A 103 22.07 -13.81 -6.67
N LEU A 104 21.05 -13.09 -6.17
CA LEU A 104 21.17 -11.73 -5.65
C LEU A 104 21.17 -11.72 -4.12
N PRO A 105 21.76 -10.68 -3.50
CA PRO A 105 21.75 -10.50 -2.06
C PRO A 105 20.33 -10.43 -1.46
N THR A 106 20.19 -10.91 -0.23
CA THR A 106 18.98 -10.86 0.57
C THR A 106 19.25 -10.27 1.95
N GLY A 107 18.20 -9.87 2.66
CA GLY A 107 18.32 -9.32 4.01
C GLY A 107 19.30 -8.14 4.06
N PRO A 108 20.22 -8.09 5.05
CA PRO A 108 21.17 -6.97 5.21
C PRO A 108 22.08 -6.75 3.99
N GLY A 109 22.29 -7.78 3.15
CA GLY A 109 23.10 -7.70 1.93
C GLY A 109 22.54 -6.72 0.90
N VAL A 110 21.21 -6.56 0.84
CA VAL A 110 20.53 -5.60 -0.06
C VAL A 110 20.95 -4.16 0.28
N GLY A 111 20.96 -3.81 1.58
CA GLY A 111 21.38 -2.49 2.02
C GLY A 111 22.87 -2.22 1.80
N LEU A 112 23.72 -3.25 1.87
CA LEU A 112 25.14 -3.13 1.57
C LEU A 112 25.39 -2.85 0.08
N GLU A 113 24.62 -3.50 -0.82
CA GLU A 113 24.69 -3.21 -2.26
C GLU A 113 24.21 -1.79 -2.57
N LEU A 114 23.07 -1.36 -2.01
CA LEU A 114 22.57 0.01 -2.19
C LEU A 114 23.62 1.05 -1.82
N ARG A 115 24.31 0.88 -0.69
CA ARG A 115 25.33 1.83 -0.19
C ARG A 115 26.52 2.02 -1.12
N LYS A 116 26.75 1.12 -2.07
CA LYS A 116 27.79 1.31 -3.11
C LYS A 116 27.43 2.40 -4.11
N HIS A 117 26.16 2.74 -4.24
CA HIS A 117 25.63 3.61 -5.28
C HIS A 117 25.09 4.93 -4.76
N ILE A 118 24.97 5.09 -3.45
CA ILE A 118 24.42 6.31 -2.82
C ILE A 118 25.45 7.00 -1.93
N SER A 119 25.37 8.32 -1.87
CA SER A 119 26.05 9.12 -0.84
C SER A 119 25.21 9.23 0.43
N SER A 120 23.88 9.31 0.28
CA SER A 120 22.92 9.31 1.38
C SER A 120 21.51 8.92 0.88
N HIS A 121 20.63 8.55 1.82
CA HIS A 121 19.19 8.47 1.60
C HIS A 121 18.45 8.77 2.91
N THR A 122 17.17 9.12 2.79
CA THR A 122 16.25 9.25 3.91
C THR A 122 14.99 8.47 3.61
N ASP A 123 14.45 7.78 4.62
CA ASP A 123 13.20 7.03 4.53
C ASP A 123 12.17 7.66 5.45
N THR A 124 10.96 7.85 4.94
CA THR A 124 9.82 8.39 5.70
C THR A 124 8.64 7.46 5.56
N PHE A 125 8.10 6.99 6.69
CA PHE A 125 6.85 6.23 6.70
C PHE A 125 5.67 7.19 6.53
N THR A 126 4.79 6.86 5.60
CA THR A 126 3.64 7.68 5.23
C THR A 126 2.35 6.89 5.23
N VAL A 127 1.23 7.60 5.27
CA VAL A 127 -0.10 7.09 4.99
C VAL A 127 -0.60 7.79 3.73
N GLY A 128 -0.99 7.02 2.74
CA GLY A 128 -1.48 7.57 1.48
C GLY A 128 -1.24 6.65 0.27
N PRO A 129 -1.75 7.09 -0.91
CA PRO A 129 -2.36 8.42 -1.17
C PRO A 129 -3.73 8.56 -0.51
N ILE A 130 -3.97 9.70 0.14
CA ILE A 130 -5.26 10.09 0.73
C ILE A 130 -5.57 11.56 0.40
N SER A 131 -6.85 11.94 0.44
CA SER A 131 -7.26 13.34 0.32
C SER A 131 -7.04 14.11 1.63
N ALA A 132 -6.98 15.44 1.57
CA ALA A 132 -6.94 16.28 2.76
C ALA A 132 -8.15 16.05 3.68
N THR A 133 -9.34 15.81 3.11
CA THR A 133 -10.55 15.49 3.88
C THR A 133 -10.39 14.16 4.66
N GLN A 134 -9.80 13.14 4.03
CA GLN A 134 -9.53 11.88 4.72
C GLN A 134 -8.47 12.05 5.83
N ALA A 135 -7.46 12.88 5.58
CA ALA A 135 -6.47 13.20 6.61
C ALA A 135 -7.11 13.94 7.80
N LEU A 136 -7.95 14.96 7.55
CA LEU A 136 -8.67 15.70 8.60
C LEU A 136 -9.56 14.78 9.44
N ALA A 137 -10.25 13.84 8.82
CA ALA A 137 -11.07 12.87 9.54
C ALA A 137 -10.26 12.03 10.55
N SER A 138 -8.98 11.77 10.28
CA SER A 138 -8.09 11.05 11.21
C SER A 138 -7.72 11.86 12.45
N TYR A 139 -7.87 13.19 12.42
CA TYR A 139 -7.70 14.09 13.57
C TYR A 139 -9.02 14.37 14.31
N GLY A 140 -10.12 13.69 13.94
CA GLY A 140 -11.42 13.89 14.57
C GLY A 140 -12.11 15.21 14.20
N GLN A 141 -11.79 15.77 13.04
CA GLN A 141 -12.35 17.03 12.53
C GLN A 141 -13.29 16.82 11.35
#